data_5e662558fbdde33daa38b9edc8c0c1c2
#
_entry.id   5e662558fbdde33daa38b9edc8c0c1c2
#
_cell.length_a   1.000
_cell.length_b   1.000
_cell.length_c   1.000
_cell.angle_alpha   90.00
_cell.angle_beta   90.00
_cell.angle_gamma   90.00
#
_symmetry.space_group_name_H-M   'P 1'
#
loop_
_entity.id
_entity.type
_entity.pdbx_description
1 polymer ?
#
loop_
_entity_poly.entity_id
_entity_poly.type
_entity_poly.pdbx_seq_one_letter_code
_entity_poly.pdbx_strand_id
1 'polypeptide(L)'
;PWPGNHQFGERVLGFSTDLVTEKAIRWMKEQDGNQPFLMCCHFKATHEPYDYPIRMEHLYDGVTFPEPENLLDWGPETNGRSFKGQTLEELERRWRIASQDPDKWWCRYPGLPFSTEGMQRTAARRASYQKFIRDYLRCGATVDDNIGKLLNALDEMNIADNTIVIYV
;
A
#
# COMPACT_ATOMS: atom_id res chain seq x y z
N PRO A 1 2.22 17.56 -3.00
CA PRO A 1 3.41 18.36 -2.73
C PRO A 1 3.05 19.45 -1.73
N TRP A 2 3.80 19.56 -0.64
CA TRP A 2 3.63 20.63 0.32
C TRP A 2 3.96 21.96 -0.36
N PRO A 3 3.14 23.03 -0.19
CA PRO A 3 3.48 24.34 -0.70
C PRO A 3 4.81 24.79 -0.10
N GLY A 4 5.82 25.05 -0.93
CA GLY A 4 7.15 25.50 -0.51
C GLY A 4 8.29 24.51 -0.75
N ASN A 5 8.02 23.26 -1.12
CA ASN A 5 9.06 22.25 -1.35
C ASN A 5 9.33 21.95 -2.83
N HIS A 6 9.10 22.92 -3.70
CA HIS A 6 9.35 22.77 -5.15
C HIS A 6 10.83 22.62 -5.52
N GLN A 7 11.74 22.84 -4.58
CA GLN A 7 13.19 22.77 -4.82
C GLN A 7 13.77 21.35 -4.69
N PHE A 8 13.01 20.37 -4.16
CA PHE A 8 13.51 19.04 -3.85
C PHE A 8 12.78 17.89 -4.58
N GLY A 9 11.90 18.22 -5.53
CA GLY A 9 11.05 17.24 -6.17
C GLY A 9 11.46 16.87 -7.59
N GLU A 10 12.36 15.93 -7.75
CA GLU A 10 12.48 15.22 -9.02
C GLU A 10 11.29 14.28 -9.19
N ARG A 11 10.57 14.39 -10.32
CA ARG A 11 9.52 13.41 -10.67
C ARG A 11 10.19 12.14 -11.17
N VAL A 12 10.12 11.09 -10.35
CA VAL A 12 10.56 9.75 -10.74
C VAL A 12 9.34 8.91 -11.06
N LEU A 13 9.34 8.24 -12.22
CA LEU A 13 8.28 7.30 -12.59
C LEU A 13 8.55 5.95 -11.93
N GLY A 14 7.53 5.36 -11.31
CA GLY A 14 7.60 4.06 -10.69
C GLY A 14 6.64 3.93 -9.49
N PHE A 15 6.59 2.74 -8.93
CA PHE A 15 5.81 2.49 -7.73
C PHE A 15 6.56 3.02 -6.50
N SER A 16 5.88 3.80 -5.66
CA SER A 16 6.53 4.58 -4.59
C SER A 16 7.32 3.72 -3.60
N THR A 17 6.81 2.55 -3.21
CA THR A 17 7.49 1.63 -2.29
C THR A 17 8.80 1.12 -2.89
N ASP A 18 8.80 0.75 -4.17
CA ASP A 18 10.01 0.31 -4.88
C ASP A 18 11.04 1.46 -4.96
N LEU A 19 10.59 2.64 -5.35
CA LEU A 19 11.47 3.82 -5.46
C LEU A 19 12.10 4.24 -4.14
N VAL A 20 11.35 4.14 -3.03
CA VAL A 20 11.89 4.42 -1.69
C VAL A 20 12.97 3.39 -1.34
N THR A 21 12.71 2.11 -1.61
CA THR A 21 13.66 1.02 -1.38
C THR A 21 14.95 1.19 -2.20
N GLU A 22 14.81 1.46 -3.49
CA GLU A 22 15.96 1.69 -4.38
C GLU A 22 16.84 2.87 -3.92
N LYS A 23 16.19 3.96 -3.50
CA LYS A 23 16.89 5.13 -2.96
C LYS A 23 17.59 4.81 -1.63
N ALA A 24 16.94 4.05 -0.75
CA ALA A 24 17.52 3.63 0.52
C ALA A 24 18.76 2.75 0.31
N ILE A 25 18.65 1.73 -0.57
CA ILE A 25 19.78 0.85 -0.91
C ILE A 25 20.94 1.64 -1.53
N ARG A 26 20.64 2.54 -2.47
CA ARG A 26 21.66 3.38 -3.08
C ARG A 26 22.35 4.25 -2.03
N TRP A 27 21.61 4.90 -1.16
CA TRP A 27 22.17 5.73 -0.09
C TRP A 27 23.05 4.90 0.85
N MET A 28 22.65 3.70 1.24
CA MET A 28 23.48 2.80 2.04
C MET A 28 24.81 2.47 1.36
N LYS A 29 24.77 2.17 0.03
CA LYS A 29 25.96 1.85 -0.77
C LYS A 29 26.92 3.04 -0.96
N GLU A 30 26.43 4.25 -0.80
CA GLU A 30 27.24 5.48 -0.88
C GLU A 30 27.95 5.82 0.45
N GLN A 31 27.66 5.11 1.55
CA GLN A 31 28.36 5.33 2.83
C GLN A 31 29.77 4.73 2.77
N ASP A 32 30.73 5.44 3.30
CA ASP A 32 32.15 5.06 3.27
C ASP A 32 32.53 3.93 4.24
N GLY A 33 31.60 3.49 5.09
CA GLY A 33 31.80 2.44 6.07
C GLY A 33 32.62 2.82 7.31
N ASN A 34 33.18 4.04 7.36
CA ASN A 34 34.03 4.50 8.45
C ASN A 34 33.22 5.07 9.63
N GLN A 35 31.96 5.35 9.43
CA GLN A 35 31.08 5.91 10.45
C GLN A 35 29.75 5.14 10.52
N PRO A 36 29.20 4.96 11.73
CA PRO A 36 27.86 4.40 11.86
C PRO A 36 26.82 5.34 11.27
N PHE A 37 25.75 4.79 10.72
CA PHE A 37 24.62 5.55 10.23
C PHE A 37 23.30 5.13 10.89
N LEU A 38 22.32 6.01 10.86
CA LEU A 38 20.92 5.74 11.16
C LEU A 38 20.09 6.06 9.91
N MET A 39 19.28 5.10 9.48
CA MET A 39 18.35 5.31 8.37
C MET A 39 16.92 5.03 8.79
N CYS A 40 16.02 5.96 8.49
CA CYS A 40 14.59 5.77 8.62
C CYS A 40 13.97 5.61 7.22
N CYS A 41 13.54 4.40 6.89
CA CYS A 41 12.91 4.08 5.61
C CYS A 41 11.39 4.01 5.81
N HIS A 42 10.66 4.98 5.28
CA HIS A 42 9.21 5.11 5.48
C HIS A 42 8.45 4.83 4.19
N PHE A 43 7.55 3.85 4.23
CA PHE A 43 6.64 3.56 3.14
C PHE A 43 5.29 4.24 3.34
N LYS A 44 4.65 4.67 2.24
CA LYS A 44 3.26 5.10 2.25
C LYS A 44 2.30 3.90 2.32
N ALA A 45 2.69 2.78 1.73
CA ALA A 45 1.97 1.52 1.84
C ALA A 45 1.98 1.06 3.33
N THR A 46 0.91 0.55 3.82
CA THR A 46 -0.36 0.07 3.24
C THR A 46 -1.54 1.07 3.38
N HIS A 47 -1.32 2.35 3.25
CA HIS A 47 -2.37 3.37 3.33
C HIS A 47 -3.32 3.27 2.11
N GLU A 48 -4.60 3.63 2.29
CA GLU A 48 -5.53 3.71 1.17
C GLU A 48 -5.02 4.65 0.06
N PRO A 49 -5.32 4.41 -1.21
CA PRO A 49 -6.35 3.50 -1.75
C PRO A 49 -5.94 2.03 -1.86
N TYR A 50 -4.87 1.58 -1.18
CA TYR A 50 -4.34 0.22 -1.21
C TYR A 50 -3.82 -0.17 -2.60
N ASP A 51 -3.20 0.78 -3.28
CA ASP A 51 -2.59 0.57 -4.58
C ASP A 51 -1.38 -0.35 -4.48
N TYR A 52 -1.20 -1.16 -5.50
CA TYR A 52 -0.11 -2.13 -5.61
C TYR A 52 0.42 -2.16 -7.05
N PRO A 53 1.68 -2.57 -7.24
CA PRO A 53 2.27 -2.63 -8.58
C PRO A 53 1.70 -3.80 -9.38
N ILE A 54 1.77 -3.70 -10.72
CA ILE A 54 1.23 -4.69 -11.66
C ILE A 54 1.71 -6.12 -11.36
N ARG A 55 2.95 -6.30 -10.88
CA ARG A 55 3.49 -7.62 -10.53
C ARG A 55 2.74 -8.34 -9.42
N MET A 56 1.91 -7.62 -8.64
CA MET A 56 1.10 -8.20 -7.55
C MET A 56 -0.36 -8.44 -7.96
N GLU A 57 -0.76 -8.13 -9.20
CA GLU A 57 -2.16 -8.14 -9.60
C GLU A 57 -2.82 -9.52 -9.52
N HIS A 58 -2.04 -10.60 -9.70
CA HIS A 58 -2.55 -11.98 -9.65
C HIS A 58 -2.39 -12.65 -8.29
N LEU A 59 -1.73 -11.99 -7.34
CA LEU A 59 -1.62 -12.51 -5.98
C LEU A 59 -3.01 -12.60 -5.35
N TYR A 60 -3.35 -13.78 -4.83
CA TYR A 60 -4.67 -14.09 -4.25
C TYR A 60 -5.84 -14.13 -5.27
N ASP A 61 -5.59 -14.29 -6.57
CA ASP A 61 -6.65 -14.57 -7.53
C ASP A 61 -7.34 -15.89 -7.17
N GLY A 62 -8.68 -15.92 -7.27
CA GLY A 62 -9.48 -17.06 -6.87
C GLY A 62 -9.63 -17.30 -5.36
N VAL A 63 -8.95 -16.52 -4.52
CA VAL A 63 -9.10 -16.62 -3.07
C VAL A 63 -10.32 -15.86 -2.61
N THR A 64 -11.18 -16.54 -1.85
CA THR A 64 -12.26 -15.91 -1.06
C THR A 64 -11.80 -15.81 0.38
N PHE A 65 -11.70 -14.61 0.88
CA PHE A 65 -11.28 -14.36 2.27
C PHE A 65 -12.44 -14.58 3.23
N PRO A 66 -12.17 -15.14 4.44
CA PRO A 66 -13.20 -15.31 5.44
C PRO A 66 -13.79 -13.96 5.85
N GLU A 67 -15.11 -13.93 5.96
CA GLU A 67 -15.82 -12.73 6.40
C GLU A 67 -15.78 -12.63 7.93
N PRO A 68 -15.48 -11.46 8.51
CA PRO A 68 -15.62 -11.28 9.94
C PRO A 68 -17.11 -11.30 10.32
N GLU A 69 -17.41 -11.81 11.52
CA GLU A 69 -18.80 -11.96 12.01
C GLU A 69 -19.58 -10.65 11.98
N ASN A 70 -18.91 -9.54 12.23
CA ASN A 70 -19.49 -8.20 12.25
C ASN A 70 -19.50 -7.49 10.88
N LEU A 71 -19.17 -8.17 9.78
CA LEU A 71 -19.15 -7.55 8.46
C LEU A 71 -20.48 -6.89 8.09
N LEU A 72 -21.59 -7.49 8.50
CA LEU A 72 -22.92 -6.99 8.18
C LEU A 72 -23.57 -6.20 9.33
N ASP A 73 -22.82 -5.83 10.34
CA ASP A 73 -23.27 -4.92 11.38
C ASP A 73 -23.27 -3.48 10.83
N TRP A 74 -24.42 -2.84 10.99
CA TRP A 74 -24.68 -1.52 10.39
C TRP A 74 -24.76 -0.39 11.42
N GLY A 75 -24.54 -0.70 12.69
CA GLY A 75 -24.60 0.27 13.77
C GLY A 75 -23.41 1.23 13.81
N PRO A 76 -23.60 2.45 14.27
CA PRO A 76 -22.50 3.43 14.39
C PRO A 76 -21.42 2.98 15.38
N GLU A 77 -21.77 2.16 16.36
CA GLU A 77 -20.87 1.58 17.37
C GLU A 77 -19.93 0.53 16.82
N THR A 78 -20.21 -0.02 15.64
CA THR A 78 -19.42 -1.07 15.00
C THR A 78 -18.29 -0.55 14.11
N ASN A 79 -18.20 0.74 13.90
CA ASN A 79 -17.26 1.33 12.94
C ASN A 79 -15.85 1.58 13.50
N GLY A 80 -15.61 1.30 14.78
CA GLY A 80 -14.29 1.42 15.39
C GLY A 80 -13.58 2.73 15.11
N ARG A 81 -12.28 2.68 14.82
CA ARG A 81 -11.47 3.84 14.47
C ARG A 81 -11.87 4.53 13.16
N SER A 82 -12.51 3.80 12.28
CA SER A 82 -12.83 4.23 10.90
C SER A 82 -14.16 4.97 10.83
N PHE A 83 -14.53 5.66 11.86
CA PHE A 83 -15.84 6.30 12.00
C PHE A 83 -16.19 7.29 10.88
N LYS A 84 -15.18 7.91 10.24
CA LYS A 84 -15.41 8.80 9.09
C LYS A 84 -14.38 8.54 7.99
N GLY A 85 -14.87 8.25 6.80
CA GLY A 85 -14.08 8.25 5.58
C GLY A 85 -13.33 6.96 5.25
N GLN A 86 -13.42 5.92 6.10
CA GLN A 86 -12.76 4.62 5.88
C GLN A 86 -13.70 3.41 6.03
N THR A 87 -15.01 3.63 5.98
CA THR A 87 -15.97 2.53 5.89
C THR A 87 -15.88 1.85 4.51
N LEU A 88 -16.35 0.61 4.41
CA LEU A 88 -16.36 -0.10 3.13
C LEU A 88 -17.19 0.63 2.06
N GLU A 89 -18.26 1.30 2.46
CA GLU A 89 -19.09 2.12 1.58
C GLU A 89 -18.33 3.36 1.08
N GLU A 90 -17.54 3.99 1.94
CA GLU A 90 -16.73 5.14 1.54
C GLU A 90 -15.57 4.73 0.64
N LEU A 91 -14.93 3.60 0.91
CA LEU A 91 -13.88 3.03 0.05
C LEU A 91 -14.46 2.67 -1.32
N GLU A 92 -15.62 1.98 -1.36
CA GLU A 92 -16.32 1.67 -2.61
C GLU A 92 -16.61 2.92 -3.42
N ARG A 93 -17.16 3.94 -2.79
CA ARG A 93 -17.44 5.21 -3.44
C ARG A 93 -16.20 5.83 -4.06
N ARG A 94 -15.05 5.78 -3.37
CA ARG A 94 -13.78 6.28 -3.91
C ARG A 94 -13.30 5.45 -5.09
N TRP A 95 -13.35 4.13 -5.01
CA TRP A 95 -12.96 3.24 -6.12
C TRP A 95 -13.87 3.44 -7.33
N ARG A 96 -15.17 3.55 -7.12
CA ARG A 96 -16.13 3.79 -8.20
C ARG A 96 -15.88 5.14 -8.90
N ILE A 97 -15.66 6.21 -8.14
CA ILE A 97 -15.29 7.52 -8.72
C ILE A 97 -13.96 7.43 -9.46
N ALA A 98 -12.96 6.77 -8.87
CA ALA A 98 -11.67 6.56 -9.50
C ALA A 98 -11.78 5.77 -10.82
N SER A 99 -12.69 4.79 -10.87
CA SER A 99 -12.96 3.99 -12.08
C SER A 99 -13.59 4.81 -13.22
N GLN A 100 -14.25 5.92 -12.90
CA GLN A 100 -14.88 6.81 -13.89
C GLN A 100 -13.92 7.87 -14.45
N ASP A 101 -12.78 8.09 -13.81
CA ASP A 101 -11.81 9.09 -14.21
C ASP A 101 -10.39 8.51 -14.24
N PRO A 102 -10.06 7.70 -15.27
CA PRO A 102 -8.79 7.01 -15.38
C PRO A 102 -7.59 7.95 -15.58
N ASP A 103 -7.84 9.24 -15.87
CA ASP A 103 -6.78 10.21 -16.07
C ASP A 103 -6.18 10.75 -14.78
N LYS A 104 -6.88 10.58 -13.67
CA LYS A 104 -6.33 10.92 -12.35
C LYS A 104 -5.24 9.92 -11.98
N TRP A 105 -4.02 10.41 -11.79
CA TRP A 105 -2.83 9.61 -11.50
C TRP A 105 -2.97 8.66 -10.31
N TRP A 106 -3.71 9.04 -9.27
CA TRP A 106 -3.96 8.24 -8.07
C TRP A 106 -5.05 7.17 -8.25
N CYS A 107 -5.61 7.07 -9.44
CA CYS A 107 -6.65 6.11 -9.80
C CYS A 107 -6.12 4.97 -10.68
N ARG A 108 -4.82 4.93 -10.97
CA ARG A 108 -4.22 3.99 -11.91
C ARG A 108 -3.48 2.87 -11.18
N TYR A 109 -4.20 1.92 -10.66
CA TYR A 109 -3.62 0.68 -10.17
C TYR A 109 -4.44 -0.53 -10.65
N PRO A 110 -3.86 -1.77 -10.66
CA PRO A 110 -4.51 -2.93 -11.27
C PRO A 110 -5.85 -3.32 -10.63
N GLY A 111 -6.11 -2.88 -9.40
CA GLY A 111 -7.38 -3.13 -8.70
C GLY A 111 -8.59 -2.34 -9.24
N LEU A 112 -8.42 -1.50 -10.26
CA LEU A 112 -9.49 -0.74 -10.89
C LEU A 112 -9.68 -1.19 -12.36
N PRO A 113 -10.90 -1.09 -12.92
CA PRO A 113 -12.11 -0.50 -12.33
C PRO A 113 -12.80 -1.39 -11.29
N PHE A 114 -13.54 -0.77 -10.37
CA PHE A 114 -14.40 -1.46 -9.42
C PHE A 114 -15.69 -0.65 -9.15
N SER A 115 -16.84 -1.32 -9.13
CA SER A 115 -18.13 -0.74 -8.77
C SER A 115 -19.06 -1.82 -8.21
N THR A 116 -19.87 -1.45 -7.26
CA THR A 116 -20.97 -2.27 -6.75
C THR A 116 -22.34 -1.72 -7.15
N GLU A 117 -22.37 -0.83 -8.13
CA GLU A 117 -23.62 -0.23 -8.62
C GLU A 117 -24.60 -1.29 -9.10
N GLY A 118 -25.86 -1.19 -8.69
CA GLY A 118 -26.90 -2.17 -8.99
C GLY A 118 -26.92 -3.41 -8.09
N MET A 119 -25.93 -3.57 -7.19
CA MET A 119 -25.94 -4.69 -6.23
C MET A 119 -26.87 -4.43 -5.05
N GLN A 120 -27.41 -5.49 -4.49
CA GLN A 120 -28.07 -5.43 -3.18
C GLN A 120 -27.06 -5.03 -2.10
N ARG A 121 -27.52 -4.28 -1.08
CA ARG A 121 -26.64 -3.68 -0.05
C ARG A 121 -25.68 -4.67 0.61
N THR A 122 -26.15 -5.85 0.99
CA THR A 122 -25.32 -6.89 1.60
C THR A 122 -24.28 -7.45 0.63
N ALA A 123 -24.66 -7.67 -0.62
CA ALA A 123 -23.77 -8.14 -1.67
C ALA A 123 -22.69 -7.09 -1.99
N ALA A 124 -23.10 -5.82 -2.09
CA ALA A 124 -22.18 -4.71 -2.30
C ALA A 124 -21.11 -4.63 -1.17
N ARG A 125 -21.54 -4.76 0.10
CA ARG A 125 -20.61 -4.73 1.23
C ARG A 125 -19.64 -5.90 1.23
N ARG A 126 -20.11 -7.12 0.90
CA ARG A 126 -19.25 -8.30 0.74
C ARG A 126 -18.25 -8.13 -0.38
N ALA A 127 -18.69 -7.66 -1.54
CA ALA A 127 -17.80 -7.39 -2.67
C ALA A 127 -16.73 -6.35 -2.32
N SER A 128 -17.13 -5.26 -1.65
CA SER A 128 -16.20 -4.23 -1.17
C SER A 128 -15.21 -4.77 -0.15
N TYR A 129 -15.63 -5.66 0.75
CA TYR A 129 -14.75 -6.32 1.70
C TYR A 129 -13.72 -7.22 1.00
N GLN A 130 -14.17 -8.07 0.07
CA GLN A 130 -13.26 -8.96 -0.68
C GLN A 130 -12.23 -8.16 -1.49
N LYS A 131 -12.65 -7.05 -2.10
CA LYS A 131 -11.73 -6.14 -2.77
C LYS A 131 -10.75 -5.50 -1.78
N PHE A 132 -11.26 -4.93 -0.69
CA PHE A 132 -10.44 -4.27 0.33
C PHE A 132 -9.33 -5.19 0.85
N ILE A 133 -9.69 -6.39 1.32
CA ILE A 133 -8.72 -7.29 1.93
C ILE A 133 -7.68 -7.81 0.91
N ARG A 134 -8.11 -8.07 -0.34
CA ARG A 134 -7.21 -8.49 -1.40
C ARG A 134 -6.23 -7.39 -1.77
N ASP A 135 -6.68 -6.19 -1.99
CA ASP A 135 -5.83 -5.05 -2.35
C ASP A 135 -4.88 -4.69 -1.19
N TYR A 136 -5.37 -4.72 0.05
CA TYR A 136 -4.56 -4.50 1.25
C TYR A 136 -3.43 -5.52 1.37
N LEU A 137 -3.72 -6.80 1.16
CA LEU A 137 -2.72 -7.87 1.23
C LEU A 137 -1.72 -7.80 0.07
N ARG A 138 -2.15 -7.44 -1.15
CA ARG A 138 -1.25 -7.17 -2.28
C ARG A 138 -0.31 -5.99 -2.00
N CYS A 139 -0.86 -4.96 -1.41
CA CYS A 139 -0.09 -3.80 -0.97
C CYS A 139 0.92 -4.19 0.12
N GLY A 140 0.49 -4.99 1.12
CA GLY A 140 1.36 -5.53 2.17
C GLY A 140 2.47 -6.42 1.62
N ALA A 141 2.15 -7.33 0.69
CA ALA A 141 3.14 -8.17 0.02
C ALA A 141 4.20 -7.35 -0.74
N THR A 142 3.82 -6.17 -1.26
CA THR A 142 4.79 -5.26 -1.88
C THR A 142 5.76 -4.68 -0.85
N VAL A 143 5.29 -4.37 0.36
CA VAL A 143 6.17 -3.91 1.45
C VAL A 143 7.13 -5.02 1.87
N ASP A 144 6.61 -6.25 2.05
CA ASP A 144 7.40 -7.43 2.42
C ASP A 144 8.53 -7.70 1.40
N ASP A 145 8.19 -7.71 0.10
CA ASP A 145 9.16 -7.83 -0.99
C ASP A 145 10.28 -6.76 -0.92
N ASN A 146 9.91 -5.54 -0.59
CA ASN A 146 10.85 -4.43 -0.50
C ASN A 146 11.71 -4.46 0.79
N ILE A 147 11.15 -4.93 1.90
CA ILE A 147 11.93 -5.21 3.11
C ILE A 147 12.95 -6.31 2.82
N GLY A 148 12.54 -7.38 2.13
CA GLY A 148 13.47 -8.43 1.69
C GLY A 148 14.64 -7.88 0.89
N LYS A 149 14.41 -6.94 -0.04
CA LYS A 149 15.49 -6.28 -0.81
C LYS A 149 16.44 -5.46 0.08
N LEU A 150 15.90 -4.76 1.10
CA LEU A 150 16.73 -4.01 2.06
C LEU A 150 17.62 -4.95 2.88
N LEU A 151 17.07 -6.05 3.37
CA LEU A 151 17.83 -7.06 4.13
C LEU A 151 18.91 -7.70 3.27
N ASN A 152 18.58 -8.11 2.06
CA ASN A 152 19.56 -8.66 1.11
C ASN A 152 20.68 -7.65 0.80
N ALA A 153 20.37 -6.37 0.73
CA ALA A 153 21.40 -5.36 0.51
C ALA A 153 22.37 -5.22 1.70
N LEU A 154 21.92 -5.41 2.93
CA LEU A 154 22.79 -5.45 4.11
C LEU A 154 23.74 -6.66 4.06
N ASP A 155 23.23 -7.82 3.63
CA ASP A 155 24.04 -9.04 3.44
C ASP A 155 25.09 -8.86 2.34
N GLU A 156 24.67 -8.33 1.17
CA GLU A 156 25.57 -8.03 0.04
C GLU A 156 26.72 -7.07 0.41
N MET A 157 26.43 -6.13 1.30
CA MET A 157 27.42 -5.16 1.81
C MET A 157 28.26 -5.72 2.95
N ASN A 158 27.97 -6.93 3.47
CA ASN A 158 28.62 -7.54 4.63
C ASN A 158 28.50 -6.69 5.92
N ILE A 159 27.37 -6.01 6.11
CA ILE A 159 27.11 -5.20 7.30
C ILE A 159 25.91 -5.71 8.12
N ALA A 160 25.24 -6.78 7.69
CA ALA A 160 24.06 -7.33 8.37
C ALA A 160 24.33 -7.67 9.84
N ASP A 161 25.45 -8.32 10.15
CA ASP A 161 25.83 -8.71 11.51
C ASP A 161 26.13 -7.52 12.44
N ASN A 162 26.32 -6.32 11.88
CA ASN A 162 26.61 -5.09 12.62
C ASN A 162 25.48 -4.05 12.47
N THR A 163 24.29 -4.49 12.06
CA THR A 163 23.12 -3.61 11.81
C THR A 163 21.91 -4.09 12.61
N ILE A 164 21.31 -3.17 13.35
CA ILE A 164 20.03 -3.42 14.02
C ILE A 164 18.92 -2.95 13.09
N VAL A 165 18.03 -3.85 12.72
CA VAL A 165 16.84 -3.55 11.92
C VAL A 165 15.61 -3.59 12.82
N ILE A 166 14.81 -2.53 12.78
CA ILE A 166 13.58 -2.39 13.57
C ILE A 166 12.43 -2.14 12.59
N TYR A 167 11.42 -3.01 12.62
CA TYR A 167 10.16 -2.84 11.90
C TYR A 167 9.06 -2.43 12.89
N VAL A 168 8.36 -1.32 12.60
CA VAL A 168 7.30 -0.75 13.44
C VAL A 168 6.08 -0.34 12.63
#